data_bffa7dd182f23e03773e27e3b19ccb91
#
_entry.id   bffa7dd182f23e03773e27e3b19ccb91
#
_cell.length_a   1.000
_cell.length_b   1.000
_cell.length_c   1.000
_cell.angle_alpha   90.00
_cell.angle_beta   90.00
_cell.angle_gamma   90.00
#
_symmetry.space_group_name_H-M   'P 1'
#
loop_
_entity.id
_entity.type
_entity.pdbx_description
1 polymer ?
#
loop_
_entity_poly.entity_id
_entity_poly.type
_entity_poly.pdbx_seq_one_letter_code
_entity_poly.pdbx_strand_id
1 'polypeptide(L)'
;MRTGGAPRIHGELLKLGFDVSERSVARYLRRVPRRGDPATRWSAFLANHREAIVACDFFTVPTLTFQLLSCFFVIEHHRRKILHFNVTREPTPAWVVQQLRDVFPGDGPYRFMLFDHDSTFDGHVTGFMKATGLDPTRTGIQAPWQNGIAERWVRSCRRELLDSIIALNERHLSRLIRAYVAYLLTPVSTKLSQLRCRDIL
;
A
#
# COMPACT_ATOMS: atom_id res chain seq x y z
N MET A 1 20.51 -1.32 1.32
CA MET A 1 22.00 -1.30 1.25
C MET A 1 22.56 -1.59 2.62
N ARG A 2 23.28 -2.68 2.80
CA ARG A 2 24.03 -2.94 4.04
C ARG A 2 25.12 -1.86 4.12
N THR A 3 25.03 -1.00 5.12
CA THR A 3 26.09 -0.05 5.46
C THR A 3 27.37 -0.85 5.72
N GLY A 4 28.37 -0.67 4.86
CA GLY A 4 29.65 -1.37 4.99
C GLY A 4 30.26 -1.05 6.34
N GLY A 5 30.75 -2.08 7.07
CA GLY A 5 31.46 -1.90 8.32
C GLY A 5 32.76 -1.08 8.13
N ALA A 6 33.38 -0.68 9.23
CA ALA A 6 34.61 0.13 9.22
C ALA A 6 35.69 -0.40 8.26
N PRO A 7 35.95 -1.72 8.14
CA PRO A 7 36.95 -2.25 7.21
C PRO A 7 36.68 -1.90 5.75
N ARG A 8 35.39 -1.97 5.31
CA ARG A 8 35.03 -1.67 3.93
C ARG A 8 35.21 -0.18 3.61
N ILE A 9 34.75 0.70 4.51
CA ILE A 9 34.88 2.15 4.34
C ILE A 9 36.35 2.55 4.35
N HIS A 10 37.17 1.94 5.22
CA HIS A 10 38.62 2.12 5.25
C HIS A 10 39.25 1.75 3.90
N GLY A 11 38.89 0.57 3.33
CA GLY A 11 39.40 0.16 2.02
C GLY A 11 39.03 1.12 0.89
N GLU A 12 37.80 1.69 0.89
CA GLU A 12 37.41 2.70 -0.11
C GLU A 12 38.16 4.03 0.09
N LEU A 13 38.38 4.46 1.32
CA LEU A 13 39.15 5.69 1.61
C LEU A 13 40.61 5.55 1.16
N LEU A 14 41.26 4.39 1.36
CA LEU A 14 42.60 4.12 0.85
C LEU A 14 42.67 4.19 -0.68
N LYS A 15 41.66 3.65 -1.38
CA LYS A 15 41.58 3.76 -2.86
C LYS A 15 41.45 5.20 -3.36
N LEU A 16 40.84 6.06 -2.55
CA LEU A 16 40.69 7.49 -2.82
C LEU A 16 41.92 8.32 -2.40
N GLY A 17 42.99 7.66 -1.91
CA GLY A 17 44.23 8.32 -1.51
C GLY A 17 44.23 8.91 -0.10
N PHE A 18 43.23 8.60 0.74
CA PHE A 18 43.20 9.04 2.14
C PHE A 18 43.92 8.02 3.03
N ASP A 19 45.04 8.41 3.61
CA ASP A 19 45.77 7.61 4.59
C ASP A 19 45.17 7.80 5.99
N VAL A 20 44.21 6.95 6.33
CA VAL A 20 43.51 6.96 7.62
C VAL A 20 43.51 5.54 8.21
N SER A 21 43.71 5.39 9.51
CA SER A 21 43.65 4.05 10.12
C SER A 21 42.19 3.57 10.22
N GLU A 22 41.99 2.24 10.10
CA GLU A 22 40.68 1.62 10.31
C GLU A 22 40.05 1.97 11.67
N ARG A 23 40.88 2.09 12.71
CA ARG A 23 40.49 2.52 14.07
C ARG A 23 39.89 3.93 14.07
N SER A 24 40.45 4.83 13.27
CA SER A 24 39.91 6.20 13.08
C SER A 24 38.55 6.13 12.41
N VAL A 25 38.41 5.38 11.34
CA VAL A 25 37.13 5.17 10.64
C VAL A 25 36.10 4.59 11.62
N ALA A 26 36.45 3.56 12.39
CA ALA A 26 35.54 2.95 13.37
C ALA A 26 35.13 3.94 14.48
N ARG A 27 36.05 4.82 14.91
CA ARG A 27 35.76 5.86 15.92
C ARG A 27 34.78 6.90 15.38
N TYR A 28 34.97 7.36 14.14
CA TYR A 28 34.05 8.30 13.50
C TYR A 28 32.68 7.67 13.25
N LEU A 29 32.60 6.44 12.77
CA LEU A 29 31.35 5.71 12.58
C LEU A 29 30.53 5.56 13.88
N ARG A 30 31.20 5.42 15.02
CA ARG A 30 30.51 5.41 16.33
C ARG A 30 29.95 6.78 16.74
N ARG A 31 30.54 7.86 16.25
CA ARG A 31 30.06 9.23 16.52
C ARG A 31 28.93 9.68 15.60
N VAL A 32 28.83 9.06 14.42
CA VAL A 32 27.69 9.32 13.53
C VAL A 32 26.44 8.76 14.22
N PRO A 33 25.42 9.59 14.52
CA PRO A 33 24.16 9.09 15.06
C PRO A 33 23.64 8.01 14.12
N ARG A 34 23.50 6.79 14.62
CA ARG A 34 22.83 5.74 13.86
C ARG A 34 21.43 6.26 13.61
N ARG A 35 21.13 6.69 12.39
CA ARG A 35 19.75 6.91 11.98
C ARG A 35 19.02 5.62 12.31
N GLY A 36 18.05 5.69 13.21
CA GLY A 36 17.29 4.52 13.64
C GLY A 36 16.85 3.72 12.42
N ASP A 37 16.81 2.40 12.59
CA ASP A 37 16.43 1.47 11.52
C ASP A 37 15.21 2.03 10.77
N PRO A 38 15.26 2.14 9.42
CA PRO A 38 14.15 2.65 8.63
C PRO A 38 12.81 1.94 8.92
N ALA A 39 12.85 0.64 9.23
CA ALA A 39 11.66 -0.13 9.59
C ALA A 39 11.08 0.33 10.94
N THR A 40 11.93 0.60 11.94
CA THR A 40 11.49 1.12 13.26
C THR A 40 10.88 2.52 13.13
N ARG A 41 11.49 3.40 12.34
CA ARG A 41 10.96 4.74 12.09
C ARG A 41 9.63 4.70 11.37
N TRP A 42 9.51 3.81 10.38
CA TRP A 42 8.26 3.61 9.64
C TRP A 42 7.15 3.07 10.55
N SER A 43 7.44 2.06 11.36
CA SER A 43 6.46 1.52 12.31
C SER A 43 6.01 2.56 13.34
N ALA A 44 6.91 3.41 13.81
CA ALA A 44 6.57 4.52 14.70
C ALA A 44 5.69 5.58 13.98
N PHE A 45 6.00 5.91 12.72
CA PHE A 45 5.15 6.79 11.90
C PHE A 45 3.74 6.21 11.75
N LEU A 46 3.61 4.93 11.38
CA LEU A 46 2.32 4.27 11.24
C LEU A 46 1.54 4.22 12.57
N ALA A 47 2.22 3.95 13.69
CA ALA A 47 1.58 3.90 15.01
C ALA A 47 1.04 5.28 15.43
N ASN A 48 1.79 6.34 15.19
CA ASN A 48 1.44 7.70 15.60
C ASN A 48 0.36 8.35 14.72
N HIS A 49 0.22 7.92 13.47
CA HIS A 49 -0.67 8.57 12.49
C HIS A 49 -1.74 7.64 11.90
N ARG A 50 -1.92 6.44 12.46
CA ARG A 50 -2.74 5.38 11.87
C ARG A 50 -4.19 5.77 11.55
N GLU A 51 -4.77 6.73 12.27
CA GLU A 51 -6.13 7.24 12.05
C GLU A 51 -6.18 8.25 10.89
N ALA A 52 -5.07 8.91 10.61
CA ALA A 52 -4.92 9.90 9.55
C ALA A 52 -4.31 9.31 8.27
N ILE A 53 -4.07 8.00 8.22
CA ILE A 53 -3.45 7.33 7.07
C ILE A 53 -4.49 6.57 6.28
N VAL A 54 -4.46 6.76 4.97
CA VAL A 54 -5.08 5.88 3.97
C VAL A 54 -4.02 5.33 3.03
N ALA A 55 -4.28 4.19 2.45
CA ALA A 55 -3.43 3.61 1.43
C ALA A 55 -4.23 3.33 0.16
N CYS A 56 -3.61 3.48 -0.99
CA CYS A 56 -4.19 3.04 -2.24
C CYS A 56 -3.20 2.13 -2.99
N ASP A 57 -3.76 1.26 -3.80
CA ASP A 57 -2.99 0.29 -4.56
C ASP A 57 -3.82 -0.28 -5.70
N PHE A 58 -3.14 -0.99 -6.60
CA PHE A 58 -3.73 -1.75 -7.68
C PHE A 58 -3.47 -3.24 -7.52
N PHE A 59 -4.40 -4.04 -8.02
CA PHE A 59 -4.13 -5.44 -8.34
C PHE A 59 -4.85 -5.82 -9.62
N THR A 60 -4.31 -6.80 -10.33
CA THR A 60 -4.85 -7.27 -11.60
C THR A 60 -5.57 -8.60 -11.45
N VAL A 61 -6.65 -8.77 -12.22
CA VAL A 61 -7.46 -9.98 -12.28
C VAL A 61 -7.64 -10.38 -13.73
N PRO A 62 -7.23 -11.58 -14.15
CA PRO A 62 -7.52 -12.07 -15.49
C PRO A 62 -9.00 -12.45 -15.62
N THR A 63 -9.58 -12.14 -16.77
CA THR A 63 -10.93 -12.58 -17.12
C THR A 63 -10.91 -13.96 -17.79
N LEU A 64 -12.09 -14.54 -18.00
CA LEU A 64 -12.26 -15.77 -18.77
C LEU A 64 -11.66 -15.68 -20.19
N THR A 65 -11.63 -14.48 -20.78
CA THR A 65 -11.03 -14.20 -22.10
C THR A 65 -9.57 -13.75 -22.02
N PHE A 66 -8.89 -13.99 -20.90
CA PHE A 66 -7.50 -13.59 -20.64
C PHE A 66 -7.22 -12.09 -20.73
N GLN A 67 -8.23 -11.23 -20.71
CA GLN A 67 -8.06 -9.80 -20.58
C GLN A 67 -7.74 -9.48 -19.12
N LEU A 68 -6.78 -8.59 -18.89
CA LEU A 68 -6.44 -8.13 -17.55
C LEU A 68 -7.34 -6.97 -17.15
N LEU A 69 -7.98 -7.09 -16.00
CA LEU A 69 -8.69 -6.00 -15.34
C LEU A 69 -7.86 -5.48 -14.18
N SER A 70 -7.71 -4.17 -14.09
CA SER A 70 -7.06 -3.49 -12.97
C SER A 70 -8.11 -3.07 -11.95
N CYS A 71 -7.95 -3.49 -10.72
CA CYS A 71 -8.76 -3.09 -9.59
C CYS A 71 -7.99 -2.09 -8.75
N PHE A 72 -8.44 -0.85 -8.71
CA PHE A 72 -7.97 0.19 -7.80
C PHE A 72 -8.76 0.12 -6.50
N PHE A 73 -8.11 0.37 -5.37
CA PHE A 73 -8.80 0.51 -4.10
C PHE A 73 -8.11 1.50 -3.17
N VAL A 74 -8.90 2.05 -2.25
CA VAL A 74 -8.45 2.89 -1.16
C VAL A 74 -8.86 2.26 0.15
N ILE A 75 -7.91 2.05 1.06
CA ILE A 75 -8.11 1.39 2.35
C ILE A 75 -7.67 2.29 3.51
N GLU A 76 -8.50 2.42 4.52
CA GLU A 76 -8.19 3.09 5.77
C GLU A 76 -7.20 2.25 6.60
N HIS A 77 -6.13 2.87 7.09
CA HIS A 77 -5.08 2.15 7.81
C HIS A 77 -5.53 1.65 9.18
N HIS A 78 -6.30 2.44 9.93
CA HIS A 78 -6.70 2.12 11.31
C HIS A 78 -7.67 0.94 11.37
N ARG A 79 -8.81 1.06 10.70
CA ARG A 79 -9.89 0.06 10.73
C ARG A 79 -9.80 -0.96 9.61
N ARG A 80 -8.87 -0.79 8.67
CA ARG A 80 -8.70 -1.63 7.47
C ARG A 80 -9.98 -1.70 6.63
N LYS A 81 -10.75 -0.62 6.67
CA LYS A 81 -11.99 -0.49 5.92
C LYS A 81 -11.66 -0.07 4.49
N ILE A 82 -12.24 -0.74 3.51
CA ILE A 82 -12.21 -0.28 2.12
C ILE A 82 -13.14 0.93 2.02
N LEU A 83 -12.56 2.06 1.69
CA LEU A 83 -13.27 3.32 1.47
C LEU A 83 -13.83 3.39 0.06
N HIS A 84 -13.07 2.86 -0.90
CA HIS A 84 -13.42 2.88 -2.31
C HIS A 84 -12.75 1.72 -3.04
N PHE A 85 -13.37 1.25 -4.09
CA PHE A 85 -12.75 0.41 -5.11
C PHE A 85 -13.42 0.64 -6.45
N ASN A 86 -12.69 0.48 -7.52
CA ASN A 86 -13.24 0.47 -8.86
C ASN A 86 -12.37 -0.40 -9.78
N VAL A 87 -12.97 -0.86 -10.88
CA VAL A 87 -12.36 -1.78 -11.84
C VAL A 87 -12.30 -1.10 -13.20
N THR A 88 -11.18 -1.23 -13.90
CA THR A 88 -10.99 -0.72 -15.26
C THR A 88 -10.06 -1.62 -16.06
N ARG A 89 -10.12 -1.55 -17.38
CA ARG A 89 -9.13 -2.15 -18.28
C ARG A 89 -7.92 -1.24 -18.46
N GLU A 90 -8.13 0.06 -18.37
CA GLU A 90 -7.12 1.07 -18.67
C GLU A 90 -6.97 2.03 -17.48
N PRO A 91 -6.10 1.69 -16.51
CA PRO A 91 -5.82 2.57 -15.37
C PRO A 91 -4.95 3.75 -15.82
N THR A 92 -5.58 4.86 -16.16
CA THR A 92 -4.86 6.10 -16.49
C THR A 92 -4.74 7.02 -15.27
N PRO A 93 -3.72 7.92 -15.21
CA PRO A 93 -3.62 8.91 -14.13
C PRO A 93 -4.89 9.76 -13.97
N ALA A 94 -5.52 10.17 -15.08
CA ALA A 94 -6.77 10.93 -15.04
C ALA A 94 -7.93 10.14 -14.43
N TRP A 95 -8.01 8.84 -14.75
CA TRP A 95 -8.98 7.96 -14.14
C TRP A 95 -8.74 7.80 -12.63
N VAL A 96 -7.48 7.65 -12.18
CA VAL A 96 -7.14 7.59 -10.75
C VAL A 96 -7.54 8.87 -10.03
N VAL A 97 -7.26 10.04 -10.61
CA VAL A 97 -7.68 11.32 -10.03
C VAL A 97 -9.21 11.36 -9.85
N GLN A 98 -9.97 10.82 -10.80
CA GLN A 98 -11.43 10.76 -10.65
C GLN A 98 -11.84 9.85 -9.50
N GLN A 99 -11.19 8.68 -9.33
CA GLN A 99 -11.46 7.80 -8.20
C GLN A 99 -11.14 8.47 -6.86
N LEU A 100 -10.03 9.21 -6.80
CA LEU A 100 -9.64 9.95 -5.60
C LEU A 100 -10.62 11.10 -5.28
N ARG A 101 -11.20 11.78 -6.28
CA ARG A 101 -12.24 12.78 -6.08
C ARG A 101 -13.50 12.19 -5.46
N ASP A 102 -13.88 11.00 -5.88
CA ASP A 102 -15.06 10.31 -5.36
C ASP A 102 -14.89 9.96 -3.87
N VAL A 103 -13.66 9.73 -3.42
CA VAL A 103 -13.32 9.39 -2.02
C VAL A 103 -13.08 10.63 -1.16
N PHE A 104 -12.40 11.62 -1.73
CA PHE A 104 -11.92 12.80 -1.02
C PHE A 104 -12.50 14.08 -1.66
N PRO A 105 -13.80 14.36 -1.47
CA PRO A 105 -14.46 15.53 -2.07
C PRO A 105 -14.06 16.86 -1.40
N GLY A 106 -13.34 16.83 -0.29
CA GLY A 106 -12.90 17.99 0.48
C GLY A 106 -12.16 17.60 1.74
N ASP A 107 -12.12 18.49 2.73
CA ASP A 107 -11.42 18.27 4.00
C ASP A 107 -11.97 17.04 4.73
N GLY A 108 -11.12 16.05 4.87
CA GLY A 108 -11.41 14.79 5.55
C GLY A 108 -10.46 14.56 6.72
N PRO A 109 -10.66 13.48 7.51
CA PRO A 109 -9.83 13.15 8.65
C PRO A 109 -8.44 12.63 8.25
N TYR A 110 -8.24 12.35 6.97
CA TYR A 110 -7.01 11.76 6.46
C TYR A 110 -6.01 12.83 6.04
N ARG A 111 -4.74 12.57 6.37
CA ARG A 111 -3.62 13.47 6.08
C ARG A 111 -2.57 12.82 5.19
N PHE A 112 -2.37 11.51 5.29
CA PHE A 112 -1.32 10.80 4.58
C PHE A 112 -1.94 9.77 3.63
N MET A 113 -1.49 9.79 2.36
CA MET A 113 -1.84 8.79 1.36
C MET A 113 -0.62 7.94 1.04
N LEU A 114 -0.65 6.67 1.45
CA LEU A 114 0.39 5.70 1.09
C LEU A 114 0.10 5.09 -0.27
N PHE A 115 1.10 4.99 -1.13
CA PHE A 115 1.02 4.33 -2.42
C PHE A 115 2.39 3.81 -2.85
N ASP A 116 2.44 2.91 -3.81
CA ASP A 116 3.66 2.31 -4.31
C ASP A 116 4.30 3.11 -5.47
N HIS A 117 5.26 2.48 -6.16
CA HIS A 117 5.97 3.05 -7.30
C HIS A 117 5.31 2.74 -8.66
N ASP A 118 4.02 2.42 -8.70
CA ASP A 118 3.32 2.25 -9.97
C ASP A 118 3.36 3.55 -10.77
N SER A 119 3.62 3.44 -12.07
CA SER A 119 3.73 4.56 -13.00
C SER A 119 2.43 5.36 -13.15
N THR A 120 1.29 4.76 -12.82
CA THR A 120 -0.02 5.40 -12.81
C THR A 120 -0.11 6.52 -11.77
N PHE A 121 0.70 6.45 -10.69
CA PHE A 121 0.80 7.51 -9.67
C PHE A 121 1.84 8.56 -10.06
N ASP A 122 1.57 9.26 -11.13
CA ASP A 122 2.43 10.31 -11.68
C ASP A 122 2.35 11.66 -10.93
N GLY A 123 2.96 12.70 -11.52
CA GLY A 123 2.93 14.06 -10.98
C GLY A 123 1.53 14.67 -10.94
N HIS A 124 0.63 14.29 -11.84
CA HIS A 124 -0.76 14.77 -11.88
C HIS A 124 -1.57 14.20 -10.69
N VAL A 125 -1.45 12.89 -10.44
CA VAL A 125 -2.12 12.23 -9.31
C VAL A 125 -1.59 12.76 -7.97
N THR A 126 -0.27 12.87 -7.81
CA THR A 126 0.33 13.40 -6.58
C THR A 126 0.04 14.88 -6.38
N GLY A 127 -0.06 15.66 -7.45
CA GLY A 127 -0.51 17.04 -7.43
C GLY A 127 -1.95 17.18 -6.92
N PHE A 128 -2.86 16.33 -7.39
CA PHE A 128 -4.23 16.28 -6.91
C PHE A 128 -4.30 15.92 -5.41
N MET A 129 -3.54 14.90 -4.97
CA MET A 129 -3.48 14.52 -3.54
C MET A 129 -3.10 15.72 -2.66
N LYS A 130 -2.06 16.48 -3.05
CA LYS A 130 -1.64 17.69 -2.32
C LYS A 130 -2.70 18.77 -2.32
N ALA A 131 -3.37 18.98 -3.44
CA ALA A 131 -4.44 19.99 -3.57
C ALA A 131 -5.65 19.68 -2.68
N THR A 132 -5.87 18.41 -2.33
CA THR A 132 -6.93 17.95 -1.41
C THR A 132 -6.46 17.82 0.05
N GLY A 133 -5.28 18.35 0.39
CA GLY A 133 -4.74 18.31 1.76
C GLY A 133 -4.09 16.97 2.15
N LEU A 134 -4.00 16.01 1.24
CA LEU A 134 -3.32 14.74 1.48
C LEU A 134 -1.81 14.86 1.19
N ASP A 135 -0.98 14.38 2.11
CA ASP A 135 0.46 14.24 1.90
C ASP A 135 0.76 12.92 1.18
N PRO A 136 1.16 12.96 -0.12
CA PRO A 136 1.47 11.76 -0.87
C PRO A 136 2.77 11.13 -0.36
N THR A 137 2.66 10.02 0.32
CA THR A 137 3.78 9.27 0.91
C THR A 137 4.04 8.01 0.11
N ARG A 138 5.05 8.07 -0.76
CA ARG A 138 5.47 6.93 -1.58
C ARG A 138 6.25 5.92 -0.74
N THR A 139 5.91 4.64 -0.84
CA THR A 139 6.65 3.56 -0.17
C THR A 139 8.06 3.43 -0.75
N GLY A 140 9.01 2.92 0.04
CA GLY A 140 10.38 2.71 -0.43
C GLY A 140 10.47 1.58 -1.45
N ILE A 141 11.41 1.70 -2.39
CA ILE A 141 11.70 0.63 -3.35
C ILE A 141 12.11 -0.64 -2.57
N GLN A 142 11.52 -1.79 -2.90
CA GLN A 142 11.74 -3.08 -2.21
C GLN A 142 11.38 -3.06 -0.71
N ALA A 143 10.42 -2.24 -0.32
CA ALA A 143 9.94 -2.14 1.05
C ALA A 143 8.44 -2.51 1.17
N PRO A 144 8.03 -3.74 0.82
CA PRO A 144 6.62 -4.15 0.80
C PRO A 144 5.93 -3.98 2.16
N TRP A 145 6.66 -4.13 3.27
CA TRP A 145 6.12 -3.90 4.61
C TRP A 145 5.54 -2.49 4.83
N GLN A 146 5.89 -1.52 3.98
CA GLN A 146 5.42 -0.15 4.10
C GLN A 146 3.96 0.02 3.64
N ASN A 147 3.47 -0.85 2.74
CA ASN A 147 2.06 -0.92 2.35
C ASN A 147 1.39 -2.25 2.76
N GLY A 148 1.86 -2.84 3.87
CA GLY A 148 1.45 -4.18 4.29
C GLY A 148 -0.05 -4.37 4.54
N ILE A 149 -0.82 -3.28 4.74
CA ILE A 149 -2.29 -3.36 4.86
C ILE A 149 -2.93 -3.58 3.52
N ALA A 150 -2.54 -2.83 2.49
CA ALA A 150 -3.02 -3.00 1.12
C ALA A 150 -2.65 -4.40 0.60
N GLU A 151 -1.39 -4.81 0.76
CA GLU A 151 -0.95 -6.16 0.35
C GLU A 151 -1.72 -7.28 1.05
N ARG A 152 -1.98 -7.14 2.35
CA ARG A 152 -2.77 -8.11 3.11
C ARG A 152 -4.19 -8.20 2.58
N TRP A 153 -4.82 -7.06 2.29
CA TRP A 153 -6.17 -7.05 1.73
C TRP A 153 -6.22 -7.72 0.36
N VAL A 154 -5.28 -7.41 -0.53
CA VAL A 154 -5.16 -8.06 -1.85
C VAL A 154 -5.00 -9.58 -1.70
N ARG A 155 -4.14 -10.01 -0.79
CA ARG A 155 -3.92 -11.45 -0.51
C ARG A 155 -5.19 -12.14 -0.02
N SER A 156 -5.95 -11.51 0.90
CA SER A 156 -7.22 -12.05 1.37
C SER A 156 -8.26 -12.09 0.26
N CYS A 157 -8.40 -11.02 -0.52
CA CYS A 157 -9.31 -10.96 -1.66
C CYS A 157 -9.01 -12.05 -2.70
N ARG A 158 -7.72 -12.29 -3.00
CA ARG A 158 -7.32 -13.38 -3.92
C ARG A 158 -7.73 -14.72 -3.34
N ARG A 159 -7.27 -15.07 -2.16
CA ARG A 159 -7.49 -16.38 -1.55
C ARG A 159 -8.97 -16.69 -1.28
N GLU A 160 -9.74 -15.70 -0.82
CA GLU A 160 -11.12 -15.92 -0.34
C GLU A 160 -12.16 -15.72 -1.42
N LEU A 161 -11.84 -15.02 -2.50
CA LEU A 161 -12.77 -14.72 -3.59
C LEU A 161 -12.24 -15.16 -4.96
N LEU A 162 -11.08 -14.62 -5.37
CA LEU A 162 -10.66 -14.70 -6.77
C LEU A 162 -10.05 -16.04 -7.16
N ASP A 163 -9.47 -16.80 -6.21
CA ASP A 163 -8.93 -18.14 -6.48
C ASP A 163 -10.03 -19.17 -6.75
N SER A 164 -11.28 -18.86 -6.36
CA SER A 164 -12.44 -19.74 -6.53
C SER A 164 -13.41 -19.31 -7.64
N ILE A 165 -13.22 -18.11 -8.20
CA ILE A 165 -14.17 -17.52 -9.15
C ILE A 165 -13.44 -16.87 -10.32
N ILE A 166 -13.85 -17.21 -11.53
CA ILE A 166 -13.33 -16.55 -12.74
C ILE A 166 -14.15 -15.30 -13.05
N ALA A 167 -13.48 -14.16 -13.17
CA ALA A 167 -14.11 -12.91 -13.59
C ALA A 167 -14.49 -12.97 -15.08
N LEU A 168 -15.71 -12.61 -15.43
CA LEU A 168 -16.17 -12.59 -16.82
C LEU A 168 -15.87 -11.25 -17.50
N ASN A 169 -16.13 -10.16 -16.79
CA ASN A 169 -15.94 -8.78 -17.26
C ASN A 169 -15.87 -7.80 -16.06
N GLU A 170 -15.68 -6.51 -16.34
CA GLU A 170 -15.60 -5.45 -15.32
C GLU A 170 -16.82 -5.42 -14.39
N ARG A 171 -18.03 -5.48 -14.93
CA ARG A 171 -19.26 -5.47 -14.13
C ARG A 171 -19.37 -6.67 -13.20
N HIS A 172 -18.98 -7.84 -13.69
CA HIS A 172 -18.96 -9.07 -12.89
C HIS A 172 -17.94 -8.95 -11.75
N LEU A 173 -16.71 -8.55 -12.05
CA LEU A 173 -15.66 -8.38 -11.04
C LEU A 173 -16.07 -7.31 -10.00
N SER A 174 -16.58 -6.16 -10.44
CA SER A 174 -17.05 -5.09 -9.53
C SER A 174 -18.15 -5.59 -8.59
N ARG A 175 -19.10 -6.41 -9.09
CA ARG A 175 -20.15 -7.01 -8.26
C ARG A 175 -19.57 -7.98 -7.23
N LEU A 176 -18.63 -8.82 -7.62
CA LEU A 176 -17.98 -9.78 -6.75
C LEU A 176 -17.22 -9.09 -5.62
N ILE A 177 -16.39 -8.08 -5.96
CA ILE A 177 -15.62 -7.32 -4.96
C ILE A 177 -16.57 -6.56 -4.03
N ARG A 178 -17.65 -5.97 -4.54
CA ARG A 178 -18.66 -5.28 -3.71
C ARG A 178 -19.29 -6.23 -2.69
N ALA A 179 -19.67 -7.43 -3.12
CA ALA A 179 -20.22 -8.43 -2.22
C ALA A 179 -19.19 -8.87 -1.16
N TYR A 180 -17.93 -9.05 -1.56
CA TYR A 180 -16.84 -9.39 -0.65
C TYR A 180 -16.57 -8.28 0.39
N VAL A 181 -16.50 -7.02 -0.04
CA VAL A 181 -16.32 -5.88 0.87
C VAL A 181 -17.50 -5.78 1.85
N ALA A 182 -18.73 -5.94 1.38
CA ALA A 182 -19.91 -5.94 2.23
C ALA A 182 -19.86 -7.10 3.26
N TYR A 183 -19.44 -8.29 2.83
CA TYR A 183 -19.24 -9.44 3.71
C TYR A 183 -18.19 -9.16 4.80
N LEU A 184 -17.08 -8.50 4.47
CA LEU A 184 -16.06 -8.15 5.44
C LEU A 184 -16.57 -7.16 6.50
N LEU A 185 -17.47 -6.25 6.12
CA LEU A 185 -18.07 -5.25 7.03
C LEU A 185 -19.15 -5.84 7.91
N THR A 186 -19.67 -7.03 7.60
CA THR A 186 -20.73 -7.68 8.40
C THR A 186 -20.16 -8.21 9.72
N PRO A 187 -20.77 -7.89 10.88
CA PRO A 187 -20.34 -8.42 12.18
C PRO A 187 -20.33 -9.95 12.21
N VAL A 188 -19.39 -10.54 12.94
CA VAL A 188 -19.24 -12.00 13.06
C VAL A 188 -20.52 -12.67 13.55
N SER A 189 -21.27 -12.03 14.46
CA SER A 189 -22.55 -12.51 14.95
C SER A 189 -23.59 -12.72 13.84
N THR A 190 -23.65 -11.78 12.89
CA THR A 190 -24.57 -11.86 11.73
C THR A 190 -24.12 -12.91 10.71
N LYS A 191 -22.78 -13.09 10.54
CA LYS A 191 -22.22 -14.16 9.69
C LYS A 191 -22.61 -15.55 10.18
N LEU A 192 -22.54 -15.79 11.49
CA LEU A 192 -22.92 -17.07 12.10
C LEU A 192 -24.41 -17.36 11.96
N SER A 193 -25.29 -16.35 12.05
CA SER A 193 -26.73 -16.55 11.86
C SER A 193 -27.09 -16.89 10.41
N GLN A 194 -26.38 -16.30 9.43
CA GLN A 194 -26.58 -16.61 8.00
C GLN A 194 -26.11 -18.01 7.62
N LEU A 195 -25.05 -18.53 8.24
CA LEU A 195 -24.60 -19.90 8.05
C LEU A 195 -25.60 -20.92 8.61
N ARG A 196 -26.19 -20.65 9.77
CA ARG A 196 -27.24 -21.50 10.35
C ARG A 196 -28.51 -21.59 9.52
N CYS A 197 -28.87 -20.55 8.77
CA CYS A 197 -30.06 -20.60 7.88
C CYS A 197 -29.81 -21.36 6.58
N ARG A 198 -28.58 -21.60 6.16
CA ARG A 198 -28.25 -22.37 4.94
C ARG A 198 -28.22 -23.87 5.15
N ASP A 199 -28.03 -24.31 6.39
CA ASP A 199 -27.97 -25.75 6.74
C ASP A 199 -29.36 -26.34 7.11
N ILE A 200 -30.46 -25.56 6.95
CA ILE A 200 -31.84 -25.98 7.32
C ILE A 200 -32.77 -26.01 6.09
N LEU A 201 -32.25 -25.83 4.88
CA LEU A 201 -32.99 -26.04 3.62
C LEU A 201 -32.24 -27.04 2.73
#